data_18dbc796be35194f9de1de4bd69905f0
#
_entry.id   18dbc796be35194f9de1de4bd69905f0
#
_cell.length_a   1.000
_cell.length_b   1.000
_cell.length_c   1.000
_cell.angle_alpha   90.00
_cell.angle_beta   90.00
_cell.angle_gamma   90.00
#
_symmetry.space_group_name_H-M   'P 1'
#
loop_
_entity.id
_entity.type
_entity.pdbx_description
1 polymer ?
#
loop_
_entity_poly.entity_id
_entity_poly.type
_entity_poly.pdbx_seq_one_letter_code
_entity_poly.pdbx_strand_id
1 'polypeptide(L)'
;SEATLILQVGTERFEQRNLSLTARARAAELEIRASVTFSLQLGERWLVEGETLTVVDQMLNDPLNVVGKTEELRLLQAELRTTLVEALTRRIDYRLAADNADKA
;
A
#
# COMPACT_ATOMS: atom_id res chain seq x y z
N SER A 1 -13.00 15.81 -28.31
CA SER A 1 -11.59 15.74 -27.92
C SER A 1 -11.37 14.70 -26.85
N GLU A 2 -10.28 14.01 -26.93
CA GLU A 2 -9.92 12.99 -25.97
C GLU A 2 -9.41 13.64 -24.69
N ALA A 3 -9.94 13.17 -23.56
CA ALA A 3 -9.48 13.63 -22.27
C ALA A 3 -8.20 12.87 -21.88
N THR A 4 -7.26 13.59 -21.29
CA THR A 4 -6.03 12.99 -20.80
C THR A 4 -6.25 12.46 -19.38
N LEU A 5 -5.84 11.22 -19.15
CA LEU A 5 -5.86 10.62 -17.83
C LEU A 5 -4.50 10.84 -17.18
N ILE A 6 -4.51 11.48 -16.03
CA ILE A 6 -3.28 11.77 -15.28
C ILE A 6 -3.37 11.12 -13.92
N LEU A 7 -2.39 10.26 -13.63
CA LEU A 7 -2.24 9.63 -12.32
C LEU A 7 -1.06 10.28 -11.62
N GLN A 8 -1.31 10.83 -10.44
CA GLN A 8 -0.27 11.36 -9.57
C GLN A 8 -0.14 10.43 -8.38
N VAL A 9 1.05 9.89 -8.20
CA VAL A 9 1.34 8.96 -7.10
C VAL A 9 2.38 9.59 -6.20
N GLY A 10 2.07 9.70 -4.94
CA GLY A 10 3.00 10.22 -3.94
C GLY A 10 4.04 9.18 -3.56
N THR A 11 4.88 9.55 -2.60
CA THR A 11 5.92 8.65 -2.10
C THR A 11 5.28 7.53 -1.30
N GLU A 12 5.70 6.30 -1.56
CA GLU A 12 5.26 5.17 -0.74
C GLU A 12 5.89 5.24 0.64
N ARG A 13 5.16 4.78 1.64
CA ARG A 13 5.60 4.80 3.03
C ARG A 13 5.52 3.40 3.59
N PHE A 14 6.56 3.01 4.33
CA PHE A 14 6.59 1.74 5.06
C PHE A 14 6.71 2.05 6.54
N GLU A 15 5.82 1.47 7.32
CA GLU A 15 5.81 1.64 8.76
C GLU A 15 5.84 0.28 9.44
N GLN A 16 6.51 0.20 10.57
CA GLN A 16 6.55 -1.00 11.40
C GLN A 16 5.94 -0.69 12.74
N ARG A 17 5.16 -1.62 13.26
CA ARG A 17 4.55 -1.48 14.58
C ARG A 17 4.61 -2.81 15.30
N ASN A 18 5.01 -2.78 16.57
CA ASN A 18 4.95 -3.95 17.42
C ASN A 18 3.51 -4.18 17.85
N LEU A 19 2.96 -5.36 17.56
CA LEU A 19 1.60 -5.71 17.92
C LEU A 19 1.51 -6.35 19.30
N SER A 20 2.40 -7.29 19.56
CA SER A 20 2.40 -7.98 20.86
C SER A 20 3.78 -8.53 21.19
N LEU A 21 4.04 -8.64 22.47
CA LEU A 21 5.20 -9.36 22.99
C LEU A 21 4.68 -10.67 23.57
N THR A 22 5.41 -11.76 23.32
CA THR A 22 5.10 -13.02 24.00
C THR A 22 5.40 -12.86 25.49
N ALA A 23 4.82 -13.71 26.32
CA ALA A 23 4.99 -13.67 27.77
C ALA A 23 6.48 -13.76 28.19
N ARG A 24 7.34 -14.26 27.34
CA ARG A 24 8.77 -14.37 27.60
C ARG A 24 9.60 -13.37 26.79
N ALA A 25 8.95 -12.46 26.09
CA ALA A 25 9.59 -11.45 25.25
C ALA A 25 10.57 -12.01 24.23
N ARG A 26 10.38 -13.26 23.80
CA ARG A 26 11.30 -13.93 22.86
C ARG A 26 10.95 -13.72 21.41
N ALA A 27 9.70 -13.40 21.14
CA ALA A 27 9.23 -13.07 19.80
C ALA A 27 8.14 -12.02 19.92
N ALA A 28 8.12 -11.11 18.99
CA ALA A 28 7.07 -10.12 18.89
C ALA A 28 6.46 -10.23 17.50
N GLU A 29 5.18 -9.97 17.40
CA GLU A 29 4.57 -9.78 16.10
C GLU A 29 4.82 -8.36 15.65
N LEU A 30 5.31 -8.22 14.42
CA LEU A 30 5.47 -6.93 13.78
C LEU A 30 4.40 -6.79 12.71
N GLU A 31 3.74 -5.65 12.71
CA GLU A 31 2.90 -5.25 11.60
C GLU A 31 3.74 -4.38 10.68
N ILE A 32 3.76 -4.74 9.40
CA ILE A 32 4.41 -3.93 8.37
C ILE A 32 3.30 -3.34 7.52
N ARG A 33 3.31 -2.04 7.38
CA ARG A 33 2.26 -1.29 6.69
C ARG A 33 2.88 -0.52 5.54
N ALA A 34 2.37 -0.73 4.34
CA ALA A 34 2.76 0.04 3.16
C ALA A 34 1.59 0.89 2.71
N SER A 35 1.84 2.15 2.44
CA SER A 35 0.80 3.05 1.99
C SER A 35 1.29 4.00 0.92
N VAL A 36 0.36 4.48 0.10
CA VAL A 36 0.62 5.47 -0.93
C VAL A 36 -0.62 6.34 -1.06
N THR A 37 -0.41 7.62 -1.32
CA THR A 37 -1.49 8.56 -1.59
C THR A 37 -1.46 8.88 -3.08
N PHE A 38 -2.62 8.84 -3.73
CA PHE A 38 -2.70 9.10 -5.16
C PHE A 38 -3.86 10.01 -5.49
N SER A 39 -3.77 10.63 -6.66
CA SER A 39 -4.83 11.43 -7.24
C SER A 39 -4.98 11.06 -8.70
N LEU A 40 -6.21 11.10 -9.19
CA LEU A 40 -6.55 10.71 -10.55
C LEU A 40 -7.38 11.81 -11.18
N GLN A 41 -6.93 12.31 -12.31
CA GLN A 41 -7.58 13.40 -13.03
C GLN A 41 -7.89 12.96 -14.45
N LEU A 42 -9.12 13.19 -14.87
CA LEU A 42 -9.56 12.93 -16.23
C LEU A 42 -9.98 14.25 -16.87
N GLY A 43 -9.16 14.74 -17.80
CA GLY A 43 -9.33 16.09 -18.31
C GLY A 43 -9.15 17.11 -17.21
N GLU A 44 -10.16 17.94 -16.98
CA GLU A 44 -10.13 18.94 -15.91
C GLU A 44 -10.82 18.46 -14.62
N ARG A 45 -11.39 17.26 -14.65
CA ARG A 45 -12.12 16.72 -13.50
C ARG A 45 -11.23 15.81 -12.65
N TRP A 46 -11.32 15.99 -11.35
CA TRP A 46 -10.68 15.09 -10.39
C TRP A 46 -11.61 13.92 -10.11
N LEU A 47 -11.15 12.71 -10.42
CA LEU A 47 -11.88 11.50 -10.06
C LEU A 47 -11.49 11.03 -8.66
N VAL A 48 -10.25 11.28 -8.26
CA VAL A 48 -9.74 10.98 -6.93
C VAL A 48 -8.81 12.11 -6.52
N GLU A 49 -8.99 12.65 -5.34
CA GLU A 49 -8.11 13.67 -4.78
C GLU A 49 -7.52 13.18 -3.47
N GLY A 50 -6.23 12.82 -3.52
CA GLY A 50 -5.49 12.50 -2.31
C GLY A 50 -6.05 11.32 -1.52
N GLU A 51 -6.34 10.20 -2.18
CA GLU A 51 -6.79 9.00 -1.50
C GLU A 51 -5.58 8.17 -1.09
N THR A 52 -5.59 7.67 0.13
CA THR A 52 -4.51 6.83 0.64
C THR A 52 -4.95 5.37 0.62
N LEU A 53 -4.13 4.54 0.00
CA LEU A 53 -4.30 3.09 0.04
C LEU A 53 -3.25 2.51 0.96
N THR A 54 -3.65 1.52 1.75
CA THR A 54 -2.78 0.88 2.73
C THR A 54 -2.92 -0.63 2.61
N VAL A 55 -1.80 -1.32 2.61
CA VAL A 55 -1.75 -2.78 2.69
C VAL A 55 -0.90 -3.15 3.90
N VAL A 56 -1.25 -4.25 4.54
CA VAL A 56 -0.68 -4.64 5.82
C VAL A 56 -0.31 -6.11 5.78
N ASP A 57 0.82 -6.45 6.36
CA ASP A 57 1.19 -7.83 6.60
C ASP A 57 1.86 -7.93 7.97
N GLN A 58 2.06 -9.12 8.44
CA GLN A 58 2.64 -9.38 9.75
C GLN A 58 3.80 -10.35 9.63
N MET A 59 4.78 -10.18 10.51
CA MET A 59 5.89 -11.12 10.61
C MET A 59 6.29 -11.29 12.07
N LEU A 60 6.91 -12.42 12.37
CA LEU A 60 7.50 -12.64 13.68
C LEU A 60 8.87 -11.99 13.72
N ASN A 61 9.12 -11.24 14.78
CA ASN A 61 10.42 -10.66 15.03
C ASN A 61 11.19 -11.52 16.02
N ASP A 62 12.12 -12.32 15.52
CA ASP A 62 13.01 -13.12 16.36
C ASP A 62 14.26 -12.29 16.69
N PRO A 63 14.42 -11.83 17.94
CA PRO A 63 15.57 -10.99 18.30
C PRO A 63 16.91 -11.71 18.17
N LEU A 64 16.92 -13.04 18.07
CA LEU A 64 18.14 -13.81 17.92
C LEU A 64 18.59 -13.95 16.47
N ASN A 65 17.72 -13.56 15.53
CA ASN A 65 18.02 -13.71 14.09
C ASN A 65 18.04 -12.34 13.40
N VAL A 66 19.05 -11.55 13.73
CA VAL A 66 19.15 -10.18 13.20
C VAL A 66 19.37 -10.16 11.68
N VAL A 67 20.25 -11.04 11.19
CA VAL A 67 20.59 -11.10 9.76
C VAL A 67 19.39 -11.59 8.95
N GLY A 68 18.75 -12.68 9.40
CA GLY A 68 17.57 -13.22 8.74
C GLY A 68 16.41 -12.24 8.76
N LYS A 69 16.25 -11.48 9.84
CA LYS A 69 15.21 -10.47 9.95
C LYS A 69 15.34 -9.39 8.88
N THR A 70 16.56 -8.92 8.64
CA THR A 70 16.79 -7.88 7.62
C THR A 70 16.38 -8.37 6.24
N GLU A 71 16.73 -9.59 5.88
CA GLU A 71 16.39 -10.17 4.60
C GLU A 71 14.88 -10.43 4.48
N GLU A 72 14.27 -10.98 5.53
CA GLU A 72 12.82 -11.20 5.56
C GLU A 72 12.05 -9.89 5.40
N LEU A 73 12.50 -8.84 6.09
CA LEU A 73 11.86 -7.54 6.02
C LEU A 73 11.94 -6.96 4.61
N ARG A 74 13.09 -7.10 3.96
CA ARG A 74 13.28 -6.64 2.60
C ARG A 74 12.35 -7.36 1.62
N LEU A 75 12.22 -8.67 1.76
CA LEU A 75 11.33 -9.48 0.92
C LEU A 75 9.87 -9.12 1.17
N LEU A 76 9.50 -8.94 2.43
CA LEU A 76 8.14 -8.57 2.79
C LEU A 76 7.77 -7.20 2.23
N GLN A 77 8.68 -6.23 2.31
CA GLN A 77 8.45 -4.92 1.72
C GLN A 77 8.24 -5.00 0.21
N ALA A 78 9.00 -5.85 -0.47
CA ALA A 78 8.82 -6.05 -1.92
C ALA A 78 7.45 -6.66 -2.23
N GLU A 79 7.02 -7.63 -1.44
CA GLU A 79 5.69 -8.22 -1.60
C GLU A 79 4.57 -7.21 -1.33
N LEU A 80 4.71 -6.40 -0.29
CA LEU A 80 3.74 -5.37 0.04
C LEU A 80 3.65 -4.32 -1.06
N ARG A 81 4.79 -3.96 -1.67
CA ARG A 81 4.79 -3.02 -2.79
C ARG A 81 4.00 -3.60 -3.97
N THR A 82 4.19 -4.86 -4.29
CA THR A 82 3.43 -5.53 -5.34
C THR A 82 1.94 -5.52 -5.04
N THR A 83 1.56 -5.87 -3.81
CA THR A 83 0.17 -5.87 -3.37
C THR A 83 -0.42 -4.46 -3.45
N LEU A 84 0.36 -3.46 -3.06
CA LEU A 84 -0.09 -2.07 -3.11
C LEU A 84 -0.32 -1.60 -4.54
N VAL A 85 0.56 -1.96 -5.48
CA VAL A 85 0.38 -1.63 -6.89
C VAL A 85 -0.86 -2.30 -7.46
N GLU A 86 -1.11 -3.56 -7.10
CA GLU A 86 -2.33 -4.26 -7.51
C GLU A 86 -3.58 -3.58 -6.96
N ALA A 87 -3.54 -3.17 -5.68
CA ALA A 87 -4.66 -2.47 -5.06
C ALA A 87 -4.92 -1.12 -5.74
N LEU A 88 -3.84 -0.40 -6.07
CA LEU A 88 -3.94 0.87 -6.78
C LEU A 88 -4.56 0.68 -8.16
N THR A 89 -4.13 -0.32 -8.90
CA THR A 89 -4.65 -0.63 -10.23
C THR A 89 -6.15 -0.93 -10.17
N ARG A 90 -6.57 -1.77 -9.22
CA ARG A 90 -8.00 -2.08 -9.04
C ARG A 90 -8.81 -0.85 -8.67
N ARG A 91 -8.25 0.03 -7.84
CA ARG A 91 -8.93 1.24 -7.42
C ARG A 91 -9.13 2.19 -8.59
N ILE A 92 -8.10 2.35 -9.43
CA ILE A 92 -8.19 3.17 -10.64
C ILE A 92 -9.26 2.62 -11.57
N ASP A 93 -9.26 1.32 -11.82
CA ASP A 93 -10.24 0.67 -12.69
C ASP A 93 -11.66 0.88 -12.16
N TYR A 94 -11.84 0.74 -10.85
CA TYR A 94 -13.13 0.94 -10.21
C TYR A 94 -13.63 2.39 -10.41
N ARG A 95 -12.74 3.36 -10.21
CA ARG A 95 -13.12 4.78 -10.35
C ARG A 95 -13.43 5.14 -11.80
N LEU A 96 -12.69 4.60 -12.74
CA LEU A 96 -12.96 4.83 -14.16
C LEU A 96 -14.28 4.20 -14.58
N ALA A 97 -14.57 3.00 -14.12
CA ALA A 97 -15.85 2.34 -14.39
C ALA A 97 -17.02 3.11 -13.79
N ALA A 98 -16.87 3.61 -12.57
CA ALA A 98 -17.90 4.40 -11.90
C ALA A 98 -18.16 5.73 -12.65
N ASP A 99 -17.10 6.37 -13.14
CA ASP A 99 -17.23 7.60 -13.91
C ASP A 99 -17.97 7.35 -15.22
N ASN A 100 -17.66 6.28 -15.91
CA ASN A 100 -18.33 5.89 -17.14
C ASN A 100 -19.81 5.59 -16.90
N ALA A 101 -20.13 4.93 -15.80
CA ALA A 101 -21.53 4.63 -15.44
C ALA A 101 -22.33 5.91 -15.18
N ASP A 102 -21.71 6.91 -14.56
CA ASP A 102 -22.37 8.19 -14.27
C ASP A 102 -22.67 8.98 -15.54
N LYS A 103 -21.91 8.72 -16.61
CA LYS A 103 -22.11 9.41 -17.90
C LYS A 103 -23.12 8.73 -18.82
N ALA A 104 -23.50 7.52 -18.47
CA ALA A 104 -24.38 6.72 -19.32
C ALA A 104 -25.85 7.18 -19.29
#